data_d1e17658a8359c17356c85b321dbd4bf
#
_entry.id   d1e17658a8359c17356c85b321dbd4bf
#
_cell.length_a   1.000
_cell.length_b   1.000
_cell.length_c   1.000
_cell.angle_alpha   90.00
_cell.angle_beta   90.00
_cell.angle_gamma   90.00
#
_symmetry.space_group_name_H-M   'P 1'
#
loop_
_entity.id
_entity.type
_entity.pdbx_description
1 polymer ?
#
loop_
_entity_poly.entity_id
_entity_poly.type
_entity_poly.pdbx_seq_one_letter_code
_entity_poly.pdbx_strand_id
1 'polypeptide(L)'
;TTIKTRVQRLKELEKMEEDGTFEVLPKKEVILLRKEMQKLETNLGGIKEMEEIPGVIFLVDPKKECNAINEAKKLNIPTVGVVDTNCNPELLDYPIPGNDDAIRAVKLITDVMANAVIEGKQGESFEQVLSEDSENETMEEIVAKETENEENVEE
;
A
#
# COMPACT_ATOMS: atom_id res chain seq x y z
N THR A 1 -7.03 -21.03 0.32
CA THR A 1 -7.83 -21.63 -0.77
C THR A 1 -8.89 -20.66 -1.28
N THR A 2 -9.77 -20.15 -0.44
CA THR A 2 -10.89 -19.27 -0.85
C THR A 2 -10.41 -17.97 -1.56
N ILE A 3 -9.36 -17.34 -1.05
CA ILE A 3 -8.81 -16.10 -1.66
C ILE A 3 -8.22 -16.40 -3.03
N LYS A 4 -7.41 -17.45 -3.16
CA LYS A 4 -6.85 -17.86 -4.46
C LYS A 4 -7.93 -18.12 -5.52
N THR A 5 -9.03 -18.80 -5.14
CA THR A 5 -10.17 -19.03 -6.03
C THR A 5 -10.83 -17.72 -6.47
N ARG A 6 -10.95 -16.73 -5.58
CA ARG A 6 -11.52 -15.43 -5.92
C ARG A 6 -10.58 -14.59 -6.79
N VAL A 7 -9.27 -14.65 -6.57
CA VAL A 7 -8.27 -14.00 -7.45
C VAL A 7 -8.32 -14.64 -8.84
N GLN A 8 -8.42 -15.96 -8.93
CA GLN A 8 -8.59 -16.65 -10.21
C GLN A 8 -9.88 -16.22 -10.92
N ARG A 9 -10.98 -16.09 -10.18
CA ARG A 9 -12.24 -15.60 -10.72
C ARG A 9 -12.13 -14.17 -11.26
N LEU A 10 -11.37 -13.30 -10.60
CA LEU A 10 -11.08 -11.96 -11.09
C LEU A 10 -10.33 -12.01 -12.43
N LYS A 11 -9.26 -12.80 -12.51
CA LYS A 11 -8.48 -12.98 -13.76
C LYS A 11 -9.35 -13.57 -14.91
N GLU A 12 -10.28 -14.46 -14.59
CA GLU A 12 -11.23 -15.01 -15.59
C GLU A 12 -12.17 -13.91 -16.12
N LEU A 13 -12.70 -13.05 -15.25
CA LEU A 13 -13.61 -11.97 -15.65
C LEU A 13 -12.90 -10.92 -16.51
N GLU A 14 -11.66 -10.57 -16.18
CA GLU A 14 -10.83 -9.67 -16.98
C GLU A 14 -10.57 -10.26 -18.37
N LYS A 15 -10.19 -11.52 -18.42
CA LYS A 15 -9.98 -12.21 -19.68
C LYS A 15 -11.26 -12.27 -20.53
N MET A 16 -12.43 -12.48 -19.92
CA MET A 16 -13.71 -12.45 -20.63
C MET A 16 -14.01 -11.05 -21.20
N GLU A 17 -13.59 -9.98 -20.54
CA GLU A 17 -13.73 -8.62 -21.05
C GLU A 17 -12.76 -8.35 -22.21
N GLU A 18 -11.51 -8.79 -22.12
CA GLU A 18 -10.49 -8.68 -23.17
C GLU A 18 -10.85 -9.50 -24.43
N ASP A 19 -11.33 -10.72 -24.25
CA ASP A 19 -11.74 -11.62 -25.33
C ASP A 19 -13.05 -11.18 -26.02
N GLY A 20 -13.70 -10.09 -25.57
CA GLY A 20 -14.95 -9.60 -26.13
C GLY A 20 -16.17 -10.47 -25.79
N THR A 21 -16.05 -11.42 -24.87
CA THR A 21 -17.17 -12.30 -24.47
C THR A 21 -18.36 -11.50 -23.92
N PHE A 22 -18.10 -10.34 -23.32
CA PHE A 22 -19.17 -9.46 -22.82
C PHE A 22 -20.05 -8.87 -23.92
N GLU A 23 -19.60 -8.82 -25.17
CA GLU A 23 -20.41 -8.31 -26.28
C GLU A 23 -21.49 -9.31 -26.73
N VAL A 24 -21.28 -10.59 -26.47
CA VAL A 24 -22.19 -11.67 -26.84
C VAL A 24 -23.25 -11.94 -25.76
N LEU A 25 -22.97 -11.51 -24.52
CA LEU A 25 -23.85 -11.75 -23.39
C LEU A 25 -25.01 -10.73 -23.28
N PRO A 26 -26.14 -11.10 -22.67
CA PRO A 26 -27.24 -10.18 -22.39
C PRO A 26 -26.75 -9.01 -21.52
N LYS A 27 -27.16 -7.78 -21.83
CA LYS A 27 -26.76 -6.54 -21.11
C LYS A 27 -26.91 -6.64 -19.58
N LYS A 28 -27.93 -7.34 -19.11
CA LYS A 28 -28.17 -7.51 -17.68
C LYS A 28 -27.10 -8.35 -16.99
N GLU A 29 -26.63 -9.40 -17.66
CA GLU A 29 -25.54 -10.26 -17.16
C GLU A 29 -24.20 -9.53 -17.17
N VAL A 30 -23.91 -8.80 -18.24
CA VAL A 30 -22.69 -7.98 -18.33
C VAL A 30 -22.60 -6.96 -17.16
N ILE A 31 -23.72 -6.32 -16.82
CA ILE A 31 -23.75 -5.38 -15.67
C ILE A 31 -23.44 -6.09 -14.37
N LEU A 32 -23.93 -7.30 -14.17
CA LEU A 32 -23.66 -8.09 -12.94
C LEU A 32 -22.21 -8.53 -12.87
N LEU A 33 -21.65 -9.02 -13.99
CA LEU A 33 -20.25 -9.46 -14.08
C LEU A 33 -19.28 -8.30 -13.87
N ARG A 34 -19.55 -7.12 -14.45
CA ARG A 34 -18.75 -5.93 -14.22
C ARG A 34 -18.80 -5.45 -12.77
N LYS A 35 -19.94 -5.51 -12.11
CA LYS A 35 -20.05 -5.20 -10.68
C LYS A 35 -19.27 -6.19 -9.81
N GLU A 36 -19.33 -7.48 -10.16
CA GLU A 36 -18.54 -8.51 -9.49
C GLU A 36 -17.05 -8.26 -9.67
N MET A 37 -16.60 -8.02 -10.89
CA MET A 37 -15.21 -7.70 -11.24
C MET A 37 -14.70 -6.49 -10.48
N GLN A 38 -15.43 -5.37 -10.50
CA GLN A 38 -15.08 -4.15 -9.78
C GLN A 38 -14.95 -4.38 -8.28
N LYS A 39 -15.86 -5.17 -7.68
CA LYS A 39 -15.80 -5.51 -6.26
C LYS A 39 -14.57 -6.39 -5.93
N LEU A 40 -14.26 -7.35 -6.79
CA LEU A 40 -13.08 -8.20 -6.62
C LEU A 40 -11.80 -7.40 -6.80
N GLU A 41 -11.72 -6.53 -7.80
CA GLU A 41 -10.59 -5.65 -8.05
C GLU A 41 -10.32 -4.72 -6.87
N THR A 42 -11.37 -4.06 -6.35
CA THR A 42 -11.23 -3.18 -5.17
C THR A 42 -10.69 -3.91 -3.94
N ASN A 43 -11.08 -5.18 -3.74
CA ASN A 43 -10.71 -5.92 -2.53
C ASN A 43 -9.45 -6.78 -2.69
N LEU A 44 -9.14 -7.23 -3.89
CA LEU A 44 -8.11 -8.25 -4.14
C LEU A 44 -7.09 -7.82 -5.21
N GLY A 45 -7.27 -6.67 -5.86
CA GLY A 45 -6.38 -6.19 -6.92
C GLY A 45 -4.92 -6.11 -6.48
N GLY A 46 -4.66 -5.66 -5.25
CA GLY A 46 -3.31 -5.54 -4.70
C GLY A 46 -2.57 -6.88 -4.48
N ILE A 47 -3.29 -8.01 -4.45
CA ILE A 47 -2.71 -9.35 -4.28
C ILE A 47 -2.86 -10.22 -5.54
N LYS A 48 -3.35 -9.65 -6.63
CA LYS A 48 -3.66 -10.35 -7.87
C LYS A 48 -2.43 -11.06 -8.48
N GLU A 49 -1.28 -10.41 -8.40
CA GLU A 49 -0.02 -10.92 -8.95
C GLU A 49 0.84 -11.65 -7.91
N MET A 50 0.35 -11.75 -6.68
CA MET A 50 1.07 -12.42 -5.61
C MET A 50 0.99 -13.94 -5.77
N GLU A 51 2.12 -14.56 -6.09
CA GLU A 51 2.22 -16.02 -6.26
C GLU A 51 2.56 -16.72 -4.95
N GLU A 52 3.39 -16.09 -4.11
CA GLU A 52 3.94 -16.63 -2.89
C GLU A 52 3.52 -15.84 -1.64
N ILE A 53 3.78 -16.43 -0.48
CA ILE A 53 3.61 -15.74 0.80
C ILE A 53 4.68 -14.65 0.91
N PRO A 54 4.33 -13.42 1.36
CA PRO A 54 5.30 -12.34 1.47
C PRO A 54 6.40 -12.66 2.48
N GLY A 55 7.64 -12.29 2.17
CA GLY A 55 8.79 -12.47 3.05
C GLY A 55 8.81 -11.52 4.24
N VAL A 56 8.09 -10.38 4.16
CA VAL A 56 7.96 -9.36 5.21
C VAL A 56 6.65 -8.62 5.04
N ILE A 57 6.08 -8.13 6.13
CA ILE A 57 4.89 -7.27 6.13
C ILE A 57 5.23 -5.93 6.78
N PHE A 58 4.93 -4.84 6.06
CA PHE A 58 5.01 -3.48 6.59
C PHE A 58 3.62 -2.97 6.97
N LEU A 59 3.50 -2.37 8.17
CA LEU A 59 2.24 -1.94 8.77
C LEU A 59 2.36 -0.47 9.22
N VAL A 60 1.34 0.34 8.93
CA VAL A 60 1.33 1.75 9.35
C VAL A 60 0.62 1.92 10.70
N ASP A 61 -0.47 1.23 10.95
CA ASP A 61 -1.24 1.29 12.21
C ASP A 61 -1.41 -0.13 12.78
N PRO A 62 -0.47 -0.61 13.60
CA PRO A 62 -0.52 -1.96 14.15
C PRO A 62 -1.75 -2.24 15.02
N LYS A 63 -2.34 -1.20 15.60
CA LYS A 63 -3.55 -1.34 16.44
C LYS A 63 -4.78 -1.70 15.60
N LYS A 64 -4.93 -1.08 14.41
CA LYS A 64 -6.02 -1.41 13.48
C LYS A 64 -5.77 -2.73 12.78
N GLU A 65 -4.51 -3.02 12.47
CA GLU A 65 -4.10 -4.20 11.69
C GLU A 65 -3.67 -5.40 12.56
N CYS A 66 -4.21 -5.50 13.79
CA CYS A 66 -3.88 -6.59 14.72
C CYS A 66 -4.14 -8.00 14.15
N ASN A 67 -5.11 -8.14 13.25
CA ASN A 67 -5.39 -9.41 12.58
C ASN A 67 -4.23 -9.83 11.66
N ALA A 68 -3.69 -8.89 10.87
CA ALA A 68 -2.55 -9.14 9.99
C ALA A 68 -1.31 -9.54 10.80
N ILE A 69 -1.06 -8.88 11.94
CA ILE A 69 0.06 -9.21 12.84
C ILE A 69 -0.10 -10.64 13.40
N ASN A 70 -1.31 -10.99 13.85
CA ASN A 70 -1.56 -12.34 14.39
C ASN A 70 -1.42 -13.43 13.31
N GLU A 71 -1.79 -13.14 12.08
CA GLU A 71 -1.62 -14.04 10.95
C GLU A 71 -0.14 -14.16 10.57
N ALA A 72 0.59 -13.05 10.50
CA ALA A 72 2.02 -13.02 10.24
C ALA A 72 2.81 -13.86 11.26
N LYS A 73 2.51 -13.70 12.55
CA LYS A 73 3.12 -14.51 13.62
C LYS A 73 2.87 -16.01 13.47
N LYS A 74 1.66 -16.41 13.06
CA LYS A 74 1.34 -17.82 12.81
C LYS A 74 2.07 -18.40 11.61
N LEU A 75 2.39 -17.56 10.63
CA LEU A 75 3.11 -17.95 9.41
C LEU A 75 4.63 -17.71 9.51
N ASN A 76 5.12 -17.21 10.66
CA ASN A 76 6.50 -16.80 10.87
C ASN A 76 7.00 -15.78 9.83
N ILE A 77 6.14 -14.81 9.47
CA ILE A 77 6.47 -13.71 8.59
C ILE A 77 6.93 -12.53 9.44
N PRO A 78 8.15 -11.99 9.24
CA PRO A 78 8.64 -10.80 9.94
C PRO A 78 7.72 -9.61 9.71
N THR A 79 7.51 -8.83 10.78
CA THR A 79 6.64 -7.65 10.77
C THR A 79 7.44 -6.40 11.07
N VAL A 80 7.31 -5.39 10.21
CA VAL A 80 7.86 -4.05 10.35
C VAL A 80 6.70 -3.08 10.46
N GLY A 81 6.73 -2.09 11.33
CA GLY A 81 5.61 -1.15 11.37
C GLY A 81 5.85 0.10 12.18
N VAL A 82 5.07 1.14 11.83
CA VAL A 82 5.07 2.42 12.53
C VAL A 82 4.30 2.27 13.83
N VAL A 83 4.95 2.62 14.94
CA VAL A 83 4.39 2.52 16.29
C VAL A 83 4.25 3.90 16.89
N ASP A 84 3.02 4.30 17.13
CA ASP A 84 2.67 5.50 17.89
C ASP A 84 2.38 5.14 19.37
N THR A 85 2.05 6.13 20.18
CA THR A 85 1.77 6.03 21.62
C THR A 85 0.58 5.13 21.96
N ASN A 86 -0.29 4.82 21.00
CA ASN A 86 -1.50 4.02 21.14
C ASN A 86 -1.29 2.50 20.94
N CYS A 87 -0.07 2.08 20.61
CA CYS A 87 0.27 0.70 20.24
C CYS A 87 1.38 0.12 21.14
N ASN A 88 1.34 -1.20 21.36
CA ASN A 88 2.41 -1.92 22.05
C ASN A 88 3.52 -2.30 21.03
N PRO A 89 4.76 -1.78 21.19
CA PRO A 89 5.86 -2.09 20.28
C PRO A 89 6.27 -3.57 20.26
N GLU A 90 6.02 -4.32 21.33
CA GLU A 90 6.34 -5.76 21.40
C GLU A 90 5.51 -6.64 20.46
N LEU A 91 4.49 -6.07 19.82
CA LEU A 91 3.67 -6.78 18.83
C LEU A 91 4.39 -6.97 17.50
N LEU A 92 5.41 -6.16 17.21
CA LEU A 92 6.15 -6.17 15.96
C LEU A 92 7.59 -6.66 16.19
N ASP A 93 8.18 -7.25 15.16
CA ASP A 93 9.57 -7.66 15.18
C ASP A 93 10.51 -6.45 15.01
N TYR A 94 10.10 -5.47 14.18
CA TYR A 94 10.84 -4.25 13.89
C TYR A 94 9.93 -3.02 14.04
N PRO A 95 9.79 -2.48 15.27
CA PRO A 95 8.98 -1.27 15.49
C PRO A 95 9.74 -0.02 15.07
N ILE A 96 9.08 0.85 14.30
CA ILE A 96 9.56 2.18 13.89
C ILE A 96 8.78 3.21 14.71
N PRO A 97 9.39 3.93 15.64
CA PRO A 97 8.70 4.97 16.39
C PRO A 97 8.33 6.13 15.47
N GLY A 98 7.05 6.46 15.39
CA GLY A 98 6.57 7.52 14.52
C GLY A 98 5.08 7.79 14.70
N ASN A 99 4.60 8.86 14.07
CA ASN A 99 3.18 9.21 14.06
C ASN A 99 2.47 8.47 12.90
N ASP A 100 1.43 7.72 13.23
CA ASP A 100 0.64 6.92 12.28
C ASP A 100 -0.61 7.64 11.75
N ASP A 101 -0.96 8.82 12.30
CA ASP A 101 -2.13 9.62 11.88
C ASP A 101 -1.75 10.78 10.94
N ALA A 102 -0.53 11.31 11.02
CA ALA A 102 -0.09 12.43 10.20
C ALA A 102 0.31 11.98 8.79
N ILE A 103 -0.40 12.48 7.77
CA ILE A 103 -0.19 12.14 6.35
C ILE A 103 1.27 12.32 5.94
N ARG A 104 1.93 13.41 6.37
CA ARG A 104 3.35 13.68 6.04
C ARG A 104 4.30 12.67 6.68
N ALA A 105 4.07 12.31 7.94
CA ALA A 105 4.90 11.32 8.63
C ALA A 105 4.76 9.93 7.97
N VAL A 106 3.52 9.53 7.68
CA VAL A 106 3.23 8.27 6.98
C VAL A 106 3.88 8.26 5.60
N LYS A 107 3.73 9.35 4.82
CA LYS A 107 4.35 9.46 3.49
C LYS A 107 5.87 9.30 3.58
N LEU A 108 6.53 10.05 4.46
CA LEU A 108 7.99 9.99 4.61
C LEU A 108 8.47 8.55 4.91
N ILE A 109 7.85 7.90 5.90
CA ILE A 109 8.26 6.53 6.27
C ILE A 109 7.97 5.54 5.15
N THR A 110 6.82 5.69 4.48
CA THR A 110 6.44 4.81 3.35
C THR A 110 7.40 4.99 2.16
N ASP A 111 7.80 6.22 1.86
CA ASP A 111 8.76 6.51 0.79
C ASP A 111 10.13 5.88 1.09
N VAL A 112 10.61 5.98 2.34
CA VAL A 112 11.86 5.33 2.77
C VAL A 112 11.75 3.80 2.63
N MET A 113 10.64 3.22 3.03
CA MET A 113 10.42 1.77 2.90
C MET A 113 10.34 1.33 1.43
N ALA A 114 9.66 2.12 0.59
CA ALA A 114 9.58 1.85 -0.85
C ALA A 114 10.97 1.89 -1.51
N ASN A 115 11.77 2.91 -1.19
CA ASN A 115 13.14 3.04 -1.69
C ASN A 115 14.02 1.86 -1.24
N ALA A 116 13.93 1.44 0.01
CA ALA A 116 14.65 0.27 0.51
C ALA A 116 14.30 -1.01 -0.25
N VAL A 117 13.03 -1.19 -0.63
CA VAL A 117 12.59 -2.33 -1.45
C VAL A 117 13.14 -2.24 -2.87
N ILE A 118 13.13 -1.04 -3.47
CA ILE A 118 13.69 -0.80 -4.81
C ILE A 118 15.20 -1.08 -4.81
N GLU A 119 15.92 -0.53 -3.83
CA GLU A 119 17.36 -0.77 -3.67
C GLU A 119 17.68 -2.27 -3.52
N GLY A 120 16.93 -2.97 -2.67
CA GLY A 120 17.09 -4.41 -2.46
C GLY A 120 16.84 -5.24 -3.71
N LYS A 121 15.94 -4.79 -4.61
CA LYS A 121 15.63 -5.47 -5.88
C LYS A 121 16.61 -5.15 -7.01
N GLN A 122 17.08 -3.91 -7.08
CA GLN A 122 17.89 -3.40 -8.19
C GLN A 122 19.39 -3.38 -7.87
N GLY A 123 19.75 -3.48 -6.58
CA GLY A 123 21.15 -3.39 -6.14
C GLY A 123 21.75 -2.00 -6.25
N GLU A 124 20.88 -0.96 -6.39
CA GLU A 124 21.28 0.44 -6.46
C GLU A 124 21.50 1.01 -5.05
N SER A 125 22.53 1.87 -4.92
CA SER A 125 22.86 2.48 -3.64
C SER A 125 21.83 3.52 -3.22
N PHE A 126 21.38 3.45 -1.97
CA PHE A 126 20.41 4.37 -1.36
C PHE A 126 20.81 5.86 -1.49
N GLU A 127 22.12 6.15 -1.52
CA GLU A 127 22.64 7.50 -1.68
C GLU A 127 22.34 8.12 -3.06
N GLN A 128 22.19 7.32 -4.11
CA GLN A 128 21.88 7.84 -5.45
C GLN A 128 20.41 8.28 -5.58
N VAL A 129 19.51 7.58 -4.92
CA VAL A 129 18.07 7.92 -4.96
C VAL A 129 17.78 9.20 -4.16
N LEU A 130 18.43 9.38 -3.02
CA LEU A 130 18.28 10.60 -2.21
C LEU A 130 18.87 11.87 -2.86
N SER A 131 19.84 11.73 -3.76
CA SER A 131 20.44 12.88 -4.44
C SER A 131 19.58 13.42 -5.59
N GLU A 132 18.76 12.62 -6.22
CA GLU A 132 17.86 13.04 -7.30
C GLU A 132 16.58 13.71 -6.78
N ASP A 133 16.06 13.26 -5.61
CA ASP A 133 14.86 13.87 -4.99
C ASP A 133 15.16 15.17 -4.21
N SER A 134 16.42 15.38 -3.77
CA SER A 134 16.81 16.58 -3.03
C SER A 134 17.03 17.82 -3.90
N GLU A 135 17.08 17.70 -5.22
CA GLU A 135 17.17 18.85 -6.13
C GLU A 135 15.81 19.50 -6.43
N ASN A 136 14.70 18.88 -6.08
CA ASN A 136 13.38 19.38 -6.49
C ASN A 136 12.52 20.04 -5.41
N GLU A 137 12.80 19.88 -4.13
CA GLU A 137 12.09 20.66 -3.09
C GLU A 137 12.96 20.81 -1.83
N THR A 138 13.65 21.93 -1.70
CA THR A 138 14.27 22.31 -0.42
C THR A 138 13.19 22.54 0.64
N MET A 139 13.45 22.09 1.88
CA MET A 139 12.53 22.27 3.02
C MET A 139 12.08 23.73 3.21
N GLU A 140 12.87 24.68 2.73
CA GLU A 140 12.58 26.12 2.75
C GLU A 140 11.45 26.52 1.81
N GLU A 141 11.29 25.86 0.65
CA GLU A 141 10.18 26.15 -0.29
C GLU A 141 8.84 25.60 0.20
N ILE A 142 8.85 24.50 0.96
CA ILE A 142 7.65 23.92 1.55
C ILE A 142 7.14 24.80 2.68
N VAL A 143 8.04 25.33 3.51
CA VAL A 143 7.70 26.25 4.61
C VAL A 143 7.20 27.59 4.06
N ALA A 144 7.79 28.12 2.98
CA ALA A 144 7.39 29.38 2.36
C ALA A 144 5.97 29.31 1.76
N LYS A 145 5.59 28.20 1.12
CA LYS A 145 4.23 28.01 0.57
C LYS A 145 3.14 27.84 1.65
N GLU A 146 3.49 27.41 2.85
CA GLU A 146 2.54 27.27 3.96
C GLU A 146 2.28 28.60 4.67
N THR A 147 3.28 29.47 4.80
CA THR A 147 3.08 30.81 5.37
C THR A 147 2.24 31.72 4.49
N GLU A 148 2.35 31.60 3.16
CA GLU A 148 1.51 32.36 2.22
C GLU A 148 0.03 31.90 2.18
N ASN A 149 -0.23 30.62 2.51
CA ASN A 149 -1.60 30.11 2.59
C ASN A 149 -2.30 30.44 3.91
N GLU A 150 -1.60 30.64 4.99
CA GLU A 150 -2.18 31.05 6.27
C GLU A 150 -2.54 32.54 6.30
N GLU A 151 -1.80 33.42 5.61
CA GLU A 151 -2.12 34.83 5.52
C GLU A 151 -3.34 35.14 4.62
N ASN A 152 -3.71 34.27 3.69
CA ASN A 152 -4.87 34.46 2.80
C ASN A 152 -6.20 33.92 3.34
N VAL A 153 -6.23 33.39 4.57
CA VAL A 153 -7.45 32.87 5.22
C VAL A 153 -7.99 33.84 6.29
N GLU A 154 -7.26 34.91 6.63
CA GLU A 154 -7.67 35.94 7.63
C GLU A 154 -8.13 37.28 7.01
N GLU A 155 -8.38 37.37 5.71
CA GLU A 155 -9.14 38.49 5.08
C GLU A 155 -10.55 37.98 4.62
#